data_4f3181e15750c9d746da9b2bb233c4fb
#
_entry.id   4f3181e15750c9d746da9b2bb233c4fb
#
_cell.length_a   1.000
_cell.length_b   1.000
_cell.length_c   1.000
_cell.angle_alpha   90.00
_cell.angle_beta   90.00
_cell.angle_gamma   90.00
#
_symmetry.space_group_name_H-M   'P 1'
#
loop_
_entity.id
_entity.type
_entity.pdbx_description
1 polymer ?
#
loop_
_entity_poly.entity_id
_entity_poly.type
_entity_poly.pdbx_seq_one_letter_code
_entity_poly.pdbx_strand_id
1 'polypeptide(L)'
;MFRLGISVYPEHCKRDENLDYIEKAGKLGFKRVFTCLLSVKDKNRDELVQEFREVCDMAHRYGMEVILDINPNVFKKLGVSYDNLDLFKHMNADGIRIDECFDGRKESLMSYNKQNLKIELNASMGSKYLDCVMSY
;
A
#
# COMPACT_ATOMS: atom_id res chain seq x y z
N MET A 1 13.44 2.48 18.88
CA MET A 1 12.11 1.97 19.24
C MET A 1 11.62 1.05 18.15
N PHE A 2 11.29 -0.18 18.47
CA PHE A 2 10.73 -1.12 17.51
C PHE A 2 9.26 -0.76 17.22
N ARG A 3 8.92 -0.76 15.94
CA ARG A 3 7.53 -0.62 15.50
C ARG A 3 7.07 -1.97 14.96
N LEU A 4 6.17 -2.62 15.67
CA LEU A 4 5.54 -3.84 15.20
C LEU A 4 4.43 -3.50 14.22
N GLY A 5 4.35 -4.29 13.16
CA GLY A 5 3.30 -4.21 12.15
C GLY A 5 2.56 -5.52 11.98
N ILE A 6 1.42 -5.44 11.34
CA ILE A 6 0.65 -6.61 10.88
C ILE A 6 0.49 -6.55 9.37
N SER A 7 0.25 -7.71 8.77
CA SER A 7 -0.15 -7.81 7.36
C SER A 7 -1.62 -8.21 7.27
N VAL A 8 -2.34 -7.56 6.38
CA VAL A 8 -3.75 -7.85 6.08
C VAL A 8 -3.89 -8.15 4.60
N TYR A 9 -4.48 -9.28 4.27
CA TYR A 9 -4.68 -9.72 2.90
C TYR A 9 -6.18 -9.88 2.62
N PRO A 10 -6.79 -8.98 1.85
CA PRO A 10 -8.24 -8.98 1.62
C PRO A 10 -8.79 -10.26 0.97
N GLU A 11 -7.95 -11.01 0.25
CA GLU A 11 -8.36 -12.28 -0.36
C GLU A 11 -8.49 -13.43 0.61
N HIS A 12 -7.90 -13.34 1.79
CA HIS A 12 -7.87 -14.45 2.76
C HIS A 12 -8.98 -14.38 3.80
N CYS A 13 -9.53 -13.19 4.03
CA CYS A 13 -10.53 -12.96 5.06
C CYS A 13 -11.64 -12.03 4.57
N LYS A 14 -12.81 -12.14 5.18
CA LYS A 14 -13.90 -11.19 4.91
C LYS A 14 -13.53 -9.80 5.42
N ARG A 15 -14.14 -8.78 4.82
CA ARG A 15 -13.93 -7.38 5.18
C ARG A 15 -14.04 -7.13 6.69
N ASP A 16 -15.11 -7.59 7.32
CA ASP A 16 -15.36 -7.36 8.76
C ASP A 16 -14.31 -8.07 9.64
N GLU A 17 -13.84 -9.25 9.23
CA GLU A 17 -12.77 -9.99 9.92
C GLU A 17 -11.44 -9.23 9.85
N ASN A 18 -11.12 -8.64 8.71
CA ASN A 18 -9.94 -7.80 8.55
C ASN A 18 -10.00 -6.54 9.41
N LEU A 19 -11.14 -5.86 9.46
CA LEU A 19 -11.33 -4.67 10.31
C LEU A 19 -11.22 -5.00 11.79
N ASP A 20 -11.83 -6.10 12.25
CA ASP A 20 -11.72 -6.61 13.63
C ASP A 20 -10.26 -6.95 13.99
N TYR A 21 -9.53 -7.57 13.06
CA TYR A 21 -8.11 -7.88 13.26
C TYR A 21 -7.26 -6.62 13.40
N ILE A 22 -7.49 -5.60 12.56
CA ILE A 22 -6.80 -4.31 12.65
C ILE A 22 -7.11 -3.63 13.99
N GLU A 23 -8.35 -3.62 14.42
CA GLU A 23 -8.76 -3.08 15.71
C GLU A 23 -8.03 -3.76 16.87
N LYS A 24 -8.01 -5.10 16.89
CA LYS A 24 -7.32 -5.89 17.92
C LYS A 24 -5.82 -5.57 17.94
N ALA A 25 -5.18 -5.53 16.79
CA ALA A 25 -3.76 -5.19 16.68
C ALA A 25 -3.48 -3.78 17.20
N GLY A 26 -4.33 -2.81 16.86
CA GLY A 26 -4.21 -1.43 17.36
C GLY A 26 -4.33 -1.34 18.88
N LYS A 27 -5.28 -2.04 19.47
CA LYS A 27 -5.43 -2.14 20.95
C LYS A 27 -4.22 -2.77 21.63
N LEU A 28 -3.52 -3.69 20.95
CA LEU A 28 -2.29 -4.32 21.44
C LEU A 28 -1.03 -3.46 21.22
N GLY A 29 -1.17 -2.27 20.62
CA GLY A 29 -0.07 -1.33 20.43
C GLY A 29 0.74 -1.50 19.15
N PHE A 30 0.28 -2.29 18.19
CA PHE A 30 0.87 -2.33 16.85
C PHE A 30 0.78 -0.94 16.19
N LYS A 31 1.77 -0.61 15.35
CA LYS A 31 1.93 0.72 14.79
C LYS A 31 1.85 0.78 13.27
N ARG A 32 1.71 -0.37 12.61
CA ARG A 32 1.72 -0.43 11.15
C ARG A 32 0.82 -1.54 10.63
N VAL A 33 0.10 -1.23 9.57
CA VAL A 33 -0.62 -2.18 8.71
C VAL A 33 0.02 -2.19 7.34
N PHE A 34 0.38 -3.37 6.88
CA PHE A 34 0.75 -3.65 5.50
C PHE A 34 -0.40 -4.39 4.84
N THR A 35 -0.86 -3.95 3.68
CA THR A 35 -1.91 -4.62 2.94
C THR A 35 -1.65 -4.60 1.44
N CYS A 36 -2.12 -5.63 0.74
CA CYS A 36 -1.81 -5.86 -0.66
C CYS A 36 -3.04 -5.59 -1.55
N LEU A 37 -2.89 -4.65 -2.47
CA LEU A 37 -3.89 -4.40 -3.52
C LEU A 37 -3.83 -5.42 -4.67
N LEU A 38 -2.74 -6.21 -4.74
CA LEU A 38 -2.47 -7.12 -5.85
C LEU A 38 -3.44 -8.27 -5.93
N SER A 39 -3.96 -8.68 -4.79
CA SER A 39 -4.68 -9.93 -4.61
C SER A 39 -6.19 -9.81 -4.86
N VAL A 40 -6.71 -8.61 -5.03
CA VAL A 40 -8.15 -8.40 -5.18
C VAL A 40 -8.55 -8.46 -6.65
N LYS A 41 -8.97 -9.63 -7.12
CA LYS A 41 -9.27 -9.88 -8.54
C LYS A 41 -10.68 -9.47 -8.97
N ASP A 42 -11.65 -9.63 -8.10
CA ASP A 42 -13.08 -9.65 -8.45
C ASP A 42 -13.84 -8.35 -8.13
N LYS A 43 -13.16 -7.34 -7.57
CA LYS A 43 -13.78 -6.06 -7.22
C LYS A 43 -13.52 -4.99 -8.28
N ASN A 44 -14.52 -4.15 -8.52
CA ASN A 44 -14.33 -2.97 -9.35
C ASN A 44 -13.50 -1.89 -8.60
N ARG A 45 -13.14 -0.83 -9.33
CA ARG A 45 -12.29 0.24 -8.80
C ARG A 45 -12.90 0.93 -7.56
N ASP A 46 -14.18 1.25 -7.61
CA ASP A 46 -14.83 2.02 -6.55
C ASP A 46 -14.99 1.18 -5.27
N GLU A 47 -15.30 -0.09 -5.41
CA GLU A 47 -15.32 -1.06 -4.30
C GLU A 47 -13.94 -1.19 -3.65
N LEU A 48 -12.88 -1.27 -4.46
CA LEU A 48 -11.50 -1.32 -3.96
C LEU A 48 -11.13 -0.06 -3.18
N VAL A 49 -11.40 1.10 -3.76
CA VAL A 49 -11.10 2.39 -3.11
C VAL A 49 -11.80 2.49 -1.76
N GLN A 50 -13.08 2.11 -1.73
CA GLN A 50 -13.87 2.16 -0.51
C GLN A 50 -13.34 1.19 0.56
N GLU A 51 -13.06 -0.05 0.20
CA GLU A 51 -12.57 -1.06 1.15
C GLU A 51 -11.21 -0.69 1.74
N PHE A 52 -10.27 -0.24 0.91
CA PHE A 52 -8.96 0.17 1.41
C PHE A 52 -9.01 1.47 2.22
N ARG A 53 -9.93 2.37 1.90
CA ARG A 53 -10.19 3.54 2.74
C ARG A 53 -10.67 3.13 4.13
N GLU A 54 -11.57 2.17 4.24
CA GLU A 54 -12.05 1.67 5.54
C GLU A 54 -10.94 0.99 6.35
N VAL A 55 -10.05 0.25 5.69
CA VAL A 55 -8.84 -0.31 6.32
C VAL A 55 -7.95 0.80 6.87
N CYS A 56 -7.70 1.85 6.09
CA CYS A 56 -6.89 2.98 6.52
C CYS A 56 -7.55 3.73 7.68
N ASP A 57 -8.84 4.01 7.59
CA ASP A 57 -9.58 4.73 8.63
C ASP A 57 -9.61 3.94 9.95
N MET A 58 -9.78 2.61 9.89
CA MET A 58 -9.71 1.76 11.08
C MET A 58 -8.31 1.78 11.71
N ALA A 59 -7.27 1.63 10.90
CA ALA A 59 -5.90 1.67 11.38
C ALA A 59 -5.56 3.03 12.03
N HIS A 60 -5.96 4.13 11.40
CA HIS A 60 -5.70 5.48 11.90
C HIS A 60 -6.39 5.76 13.26
N ARG A 61 -7.56 5.19 13.52
CA ARG A 61 -8.22 5.30 14.83
C ARG A 61 -7.36 4.80 15.98
N TYR A 62 -6.45 3.86 15.70
CA TYR A 62 -5.52 3.29 16.67
C TYR A 62 -4.08 3.78 16.50
N GLY A 63 -3.87 4.85 15.71
CA GLY A 63 -2.56 5.44 15.48
C GLY A 63 -1.60 4.54 14.70
N MET A 64 -2.13 3.66 13.86
CA MET A 64 -1.34 2.81 12.97
C MET A 64 -1.22 3.43 11.59
N GLU A 65 -0.02 3.39 11.02
CA GLU A 65 0.27 3.79 9.64
C GLU A 65 -0.10 2.65 8.67
N VAL A 66 -0.61 2.98 7.48
CA VAL A 66 -0.99 2.00 6.45
C VAL A 66 -0.14 2.15 5.20
N ILE A 67 0.48 1.04 4.79
CA ILE A 67 1.25 0.93 3.56
C ILE A 67 0.56 -0.05 2.60
N LEU A 68 0.28 0.42 1.38
CA LEU A 68 -0.36 -0.38 0.33
C LEU A 68 0.70 -0.95 -0.61
N ASP A 69 0.69 -2.26 -0.80
CA ASP A 69 1.56 -2.94 -1.76
C ASP A 69 0.98 -2.85 -3.18
N ILE A 70 1.78 -2.42 -4.14
CA ILE A 70 1.35 -2.11 -5.50
C ILE A 70 2.32 -2.66 -6.55
N ASN A 71 1.81 -2.89 -7.74
CA ASN A 71 2.59 -3.19 -8.94
C ASN A 71 1.96 -2.53 -10.18
N PRO A 72 2.55 -2.64 -11.39
CA PRO A 72 1.98 -2.06 -12.60
C PRO A 72 0.55 -2.51 -12.92
N ASN A 73 0.16 -3.74 -12.56
CA ASN A 73 -1.20 -4.23 -12.78
C ASN A 73 -2.22 -3.50 -11.89
N VAL A 74 -1.84 -3.13 -10.67
CA VAL A 74 -2.67 -2.29 -9.79
C VAL A 74 -2.90 -0.92 -10.41
N PHE A 75 -1.85 -0.28 -10.95
CA PHE A 75 -1.98 1.00 -11.65
C PHE A 75 -2.94 0.91 -12.82
N LYS A 76 -2.79 -0.13 -13.65
CA LYS A 76 -3.69 -0.36 -14.79
C LYS A 76 -5.14 -0.58 -14.33
N LYS A 77 -5.35 -1.41 -13.31
CA LYS A 77 -6.69 -1.73 -12.77
C LYS A 77 -7.39 -0.51 -12.18
N LEU A 78 -6.64 0.32 -11.47
CA LEU A 78 -7.17 1.51 -10.83
C LEU A 78 -7.20 2.74 -11.76
N GLY A 79 -6.63 2.66 -12.96
CA GLY A 79 -6.50 3.80 -13.86
C GLY A 79 -5.63 4.92 -13.29
N VAL A 80 -4.60 4.57 -12.51
CA VAL A 80 -3.66 5.52 -11.90
C VAL A 80 -2.45 5.70 -12.80
N SER A 81 -1.99 6.94 -12.95
CA SER A 81 -0.74 7.26 -13.62
C SER A 81 0.39 7.47 -12.61
N TYR A 82 1.63 7.24 -13.06
CA TYR A 82 2.82 7.33 -12.19
C TYR A 82 3.17 8.75 -11.75
N ASP A 83 2.64 9.74 -12.43
CA ASP A 83 2.78 11.17 -12.12
C ASP A 83 1.64 11.73 -11.27
N ASN A 84 0.59 10.94 -11.04
CA ASN A 84 -0.54 11.32 -10.19
C ASN A 84 -0.95 10.18 -9.27
N LEU A 85 -0.58 10.29 -7.99
CA LEU A 85 -0.84 9.31 -6.94
C LEU A 85 -2.01 9.70 -6.02
N ASP A 86 -2.83 10.67 -6.42
CA ASP A 86 -3.91 11.21 -5.58
C ASP A 86 -4.93 10.15 -5.15
N LEU A 87 -5.14 9.10 -5.96
CA LEU A 87 -6.06 8.04 -5.60
C LEU A 87 -5.66 7.34 -4.29
N PHE A 88 -4.36 7.12 -4.07
CA PHE A 88 -3.87 6.49 -2.82
C PHE A 88 -4.07 7.40 -1.62
N LYS A 89 -4.06 8.72 -1.81
CA LYS A 89 -4.45 9.69 -0.77
C LYS A 89 -5.96 9.67 -0.52
N HIS A 90 -6.78 9.54 -1.55
CA HIS A 90 -8.22 9.36 -1.39
C HIS A 90 -8.58 8.09 -0.63
N MET A 91 -7.75 7.05 -0.72
CA MET A 91 -7.82 5.87 0.15
C MET A 91 -7.33 6.15 1.58
N ASN A 92 -6.79 7.34 1.85
CA ASN A 92 -6.20 7.74 3.11
C ASN A 92 -4.95 6.90 3.50
N ALA A 93 -4.20 6.40 2.51
CA ALA A 93 -2.98 5.65 2.73
C ALA A 93 -1.83 6.58 3.15
N ASP A 94 -0.97 6.10 4.05
CA ASP A 94 0.24 6.81 4.46
C ASP A 94 1.39 6.58 3.50
N GLY A 95 1.38 5.46 2.80
CA GLY A 95 2.39 5.16 1.81
C GLY A 95 2.02 4.00 0.88
N ILE A 96 2.86 3.83 -0.12
CA ILE A 96 2.82 2.71 -1.05
C ILE A 96 4.17 1.99 -1.04
N ARG A 97 4.13 0.67 -1.15
CA ARG A 97 5.30 -0.16 -1.38
C ARG A 97 5.30 -0.62 -2.82
N ILE A 98 6.37 -0.32 -3.52
CA ILE A 98 6.56 -0.71 -4.91
C ILE A 98 7.07 -2.14 -4.94
N ASP A 99 6.26 -3.04 -5.51
CA ASP A 99 6.58 -4.44 -5.70
C ASP A 99 6.52 -4.79 -7.19
N GLU A 100 7.47 -5.56 -7.65
CA GLU A 100 7.63 -6.12 -9.01
C GLU A 100 7.44 -5.21 -10.25
N CYS A 101 8.30 -5.45 -11.24
CA CYS A 101 8.12 -5.06 -12.65
C CYS A 101 7.98 -3.56 -12.97
N PHE A 102 8.35 -2.67 -12.08
CA PHE A 102 8.60 -1.28 -12.44
C PHE A 102 9.97 -1.14 -13.13
N ASP A 103 10.22 -0.05 -13.82
CA ASP A 103 11.40 0.16 -14.67
C ASP A 103 12.27 1.33 -14.22
N GLY A 104 12.51 1.56 -13.01
CA GLY A 104 13.30 2.65 -12.48
C GLY A 104 12.82 4.07 -12.82
N ARG A 105 12.40 4.32 -14.05
CA ARG A 105 11.83 5.62 -14.47
C ARG A 105 10.49 5.88 -13.80
N LYS A 106 9.68 4.83 -13.65
CA LYS A 106 8.38 4.90 -12.98
C LYS A 106 8.54 5.14 -11.50
N GLU A 107 9.49 4.49 -10.85
CA GLU A 107 9.81 4.74 -9.43
C GLU A 107 10.27 6.16 -9.21
N SER A 108 11.14 6.67 -10.08
CA SER A 108 11.61 8.05 -10.02
C SER A 108 10.46 9.04 -10.18
N LEU A 109 9.59 8.82 -11.16
CA LEU A 109 8.42 9.67 -11.40
C LEU A 109 7.45 9.66 -10.22
N MET A 110 7.16 8.48 -9.67
CA MET A 110 6.33 8.34 -8.48
C MET A 110 6.97 9.03 -7.26
N SER A 111 8.27 8.88 -7.07
CA SER A 111 8.99 9.52 -5.97
C SER A 111 8.97 11.05 -6.07
N TYR A 112 9.08 11.58 -7.28
CA TYR A 112 8.97 13.02 -7.52
C TYR A 112 7.55 13.55 -7.25
N ASN A 113 6.53 12.79 -7.62
CA ASN A 113 5.12 13.19 -7.51
C ASN A 113 4.40 12.68 -6.25
N LYS A 114 5.13 12.09 -5.31
CA LYS A 114 4.54 11.46 -4.11
C LYS A 114 3.83 12.44 -3.17
N GLN A 115 4.15 13.71 -3.24
CA GLN A 115 3.70 14.73 -2.27
C GLN A 115 4.00 14.26 -0.83
N ASN A 116 3.01 14.02 0.02
CA ASN A 116 3.20 13.53 1.39
C ASN A 116 3.09 12.00 1.52
N LEU A 117 2.96 11.27 0.41
CA LEU A 117 2.87 9.81 0.41
C LEU A 117 4.27 9.20 0.57
N LYS A 118 4.43 8.27 1.50
CA LYS A 118 5.68 7.52 1.65
C LYS A 118 5.82 6.54 0.49
N ILE A 119 7.02 6.44 -0.07
CA ILE A 119 7.35 5.44 -1.11
C ILE A 119 8.35 4.46 -0.50
N GLU A 120 7.98 3.19 -0.45
CA GLU A 120 8.85 2.10 -0.05
C GLU A 120 9.19 1.23 -1.25
N LEU A 121 10.44 0.82 -1.35
CA LEU A 121 10.93 -0.03 -2.42
C LEU A 121 11.17 -1.45 -1.87
N ASN A 122 10.67 -2.45 -2.58
CA ASN A 122 10.91 -3.85 -2.23
C ASN A 122 12.24 -4.33 -2.81
N ALA A 123 13.26 -4.39 -1.98
CA ALA A 123 14.61 -4.82 -2.37
C ALA A 123 14.76 -6.35 -2.59
N SER A 124 13.70 -7.12 -2.42
CA SER A 124 13.74 -8.59 -2.61
C SER A 124 13.81 -9.05 -4.07
N MET A 125 13.73 -8.12 -5.02
CA MET A 125 13.64 -8.39 -6.46
C MET A 125 14.99 -8.69 -7.16
N GLY A 126 16.07 -8.82 -6.40
CA GLY A 126 17.41 -9.17 -6.92
C GLY A 126 18.30 -7.97 -7.24
N SER A 127 19.56 -8.26 -7.59
CA SER A 127 20.61 -7.26 -7.73
C SER A 127 20.34 -6.21 -8.81
N LYS A 128 19.77 -6.58 -9.93
CA LYS A 128 19.44 -5.64 -11.02
C LYS A 128 18.43 -4.58 -10.60
N TYR A 129 17.50 -4.94 -9.77
CA TYR A 129 16.52 -3.99 -9.22
C TYR A 129 17.17 -3.03 -8.23
N LEU A 130 18.05 -3.55 -7.37
CA LEU A 130 18.84 -2.71 -6.45
C LEU A 130 19.71 -1.71 -7.19
N ASP A 131 20.37 -2.12 -8.29
CA ASP A 131 21.17 -1.23 -9.11
C ASP A 131 20.31 -0.09 -9.71
N CYS A 132 19.11 -0.40 -10.18
CA CYS A 132 18.14 0.62 -10.63
C CYS A 132 17.74 1.59 -9.52
N VAL A 133 17.44 1.08 -8.33
CA VAL A 133 16.98 1.87 -7.18
C VAL A 133 18.09 2.76 -6.60
N MET A 134 19.32 2.25 -6.55
CA MET A 134 20.47 2.98 -6.00
C MET A 134 20.98 4.09 -6.93
N SER A 135 20.47 4.19 -8.14
CA SER A 135 20.82 5.24 -9.10
C SER A 135 19.97 6.52 -8.97
N TYR A 136 19.09 6.61 -7.97
CA TYR A 136 18.20 7.76 -7.72
C TYR A 136 18.62 8.61 -6.48
#